data_71d2e9f97278a5395392ad0cf40729a2
#
_entry.id   71d2e9f97278a5395392ad0cf40729a2
#
_cell.length_a   1.000
_cell.length_b   1.000
_cell.length_c   1.000
_cell.angle_alpha   90.00
_cell.angle_beta   90.00
_cell.angle_gamma   90.00
#
_symmetry.space_group_name_H-M   'P 1'
#
loop_
_entity.id
_entity.type
_entity.pdbx_description
1 polymer ?
#
loop_
_entity_poly.entity_id
_entity_poly.type
_entity_poly.pdbx_seq_one_letter_code
_entity_poly.pdbx_strand_id
1 'polypeptide(L)'
;MTFEFNNVYIKNTATIAGHLEAKGPLNKYFDKTHKDFYVNSKSLEKSEVNLQKESIETLIDKENITKEQIDILISGDLQNQITASSYTAKDYEIPFIGVYSACAT
;
A
#
# COMPACT_ATOMS: atom_id res chain seq x y z
N MET A 1 18.06 -7.79 -20.02
CA MET A 1 17.49 -9.12 -19.70
C MET A 1 16.01 -8.94 -19.45
N THR A 2 15.18 -9.75 -20.07
CA THR A 2 13.74 -9.73 -19.92
C THR A 2 13.31 -11.02 -19.21
N PHE A 3 12.48 -10.88 -18.19
CA PHE A 3 11.84 -12.02 -17.53
C PHE A 3 10.39 -12.09 -17.97
N GLU A 4 9.94 -13.27 -18.35
CA GLU A 4 8.57 -13.56 -18.67
C GLU A 4 8.01 -14.53 -17.62
N PHE A 5 6.91 -14.11 -16.99
CA PHE A 5 6.22 -14.95 -16.02
C PHE A 5 4.98 -15.56 -16.66
N ASN A 6 4.80 -16.85 -16.48
CA ASN A 6 3.62 -17.58 -16.93
C ASN A 6 2.75 -17.93 -15.72
N ASN A 7 1.44 -18.02 -15.95
CA ASN A 7 0.47 -18.38 -14.91
C ASN A 7 0.50 -17.42 -13.69
N VAL A 8 0.50 -16.12 -13.97
CA VAL A 8 0.42 -15.07 -12.94
C VAL A 8 -1.04 -14.71 -12.68
N TYR A 9 -1.43 -14.66 -11.43
CA TYR A 9 -2.80 -14.39 -11.01
C TYR A 9 -2.85 -13.31 -9.95
N ILE A 10 -3.91 -12.49 -9.99
CA ILE A 10 -4.25 -11.61 -8.86
C ILE A 10 -4.94 -12.49 -7.81
N LYS A 11 -4.27 -12.72 -6.70
CA LYS A 11 -4.78 -13.58 -5.65
C LYS A 11 -5.79 -12.87 -4.76
N ASN A 12 -5.51 -11.63 -4.38
CA ASN A 12 -6.39 -10.80 -3.56
C ASN A 12 -6.06 -9.32 -3.71
N THR A 13 -6.91 -8.48 -3.16
CA THR A 13 -6.75 -7.02 -3.13
C THR A 13 -7.09 -6.47 -1.77
N ALA A 14 -6.51 -5.31 -1.42
CA ALA A 14 -6.89 -4.54 -0.24
C ALA A 14 -6.96 -3.05 -0.60
N THR A 15 -7.97 -2.38 -0.08
CA THR A 15 -8.26 -0.98 -0.38
C THR A 15 -8.48 -0.19 0.90
N ILE A 16 -7.62 0.79 1.13
CA ILE A 16 -7.69 1.70 2.28
C ILE A 16 -7.83 3.12 1.76
N ALA A 17 -8.77 3.87 2.29
CA ALA A 17 -9.04 5.22 1.82
C ALA A 17 -9.08 6.25 2.96
N GLY A 18 -8.80 7.49 2.60
CA GLY A 18 -8.77 8.62 3.52
C GLY A 18 -10.16 9.21 3.81
N HIS A 19 -10.16 10.34 4.51
CA HIS A 19 -11.37 10.96 5.04
C HIS A 19 -12.37 11.48 4.00
N LEU A 20 -11.90 11.85 2.83
CA LEU A 20 -12.79 12.30 1.75
C LEU A 20 -13.62 11.15 1.21
N GLU A 21 -12.99 10.04 0.92
CA GLU A 21 -13.67 8.83 0.44
C GLU A 21 -14.56 8.20 1.54
N ALA A 22 -14.20 8.38 2.81
CA ALA A 22 -15.04 7.95 3.93
C ALA A 22 -16.42 8.62 3.94
N LYS A 23 -16.53 9.82 3.36
CA LYS A 23 -17.77 10.58 3.20
C LYS A 23 -18.43 10.40 1.83
N GLY A 24 -17.74 9.78 0.92
CA GLY A 24 -18.18 9.61 -0.45
C GLY A 24 -19.16 8.45 -0.65
N PRO A 25 -19.80 8.39 -1.82
CA PRO A 25 -20.79 7.36 -2.12
C PRO A 25 -20.20 5.96 -2.24
N LEU A 26 -18.89 5.85 -2.44
CA LEU A 26 -18.18 4.58 -2.60
C LEU A 26 -17.56 4.06 -1.31
N ASN A 27 -17.79 4.73 -0.17
CA ASN A 27 -17.15 4.38 1.10
C ASN A 27 -17.31 2.91 1.50
N LYS A 28 -18.46 2.32 1.22
CA LYS A 28 -18.79 0.93 1.55
C LYS A 28 -18.02 -0.12 0.74
N TYR A 29 -17.37 0.28 -0.35
CA TYR A 29 -16.61 -0.62 -1.21
C TYR A 29 -15.13 -0.72 -0.84
N PHE A 30 -14.64 0.17 0.02
CA PHE A 30 -13.29 0.07 0.57
C PHE A 30 -13.26 -0.91 1.74
N ASP A 31 -12.16 -1.63 1.87
CA ASP A 31 -11.94 -2.52 3.03
C ASP A 31 -11.90 -1.73 4.33
N LYS A 32 -11.29 -0.54 4.28
CA LYS A 32 -11.22 0.36 5.42
C LYS A 32 -11.19 1.82 4.97
N THR A 33 -11.84 2.69 5.74
CA THR A 33 -11.78 4.15 5.53
C THR A 33 -11.43 4.85 6.83
N HIS A 34 -10.73 5.97 6.72
CA HIS A 34 -10.37 6.82 7.85
C HIS A 34 -11.21 8.09 7.88
N LYS A 35 -11.75 8.43 9.05
CA LYS A 35 -12.43 9.72 9.25
C LYS A 35 -11.45 10.85 9.57
N ASP A 36 -10.31 10.50 10.13
CA ASP A 36 -9.24 11.42 10.44
C ASP A 36 -8.42 11.75 9.19
N PHE A 37 -8.20 13.04 8.96
CA PHE A 37 -7.41 13.56 7.84
C PHE A 37 -5.96 13.05 7.85
N TYR A 38 -5.39 12.92 9.02
CA TYR A 38 -3.99 12.52 9.18
C TYR A 38 -3.77 11.02 9.38
N VAL A 39 -4.82 10.23 9.35
CA VAL A 39 -4.74 8.76 9.46
C VAL A 39 -3.88 8.32 10.65
N ASN A 40 -4.30 8.77 11.83
CA ASN A 40 -3.62 8.49 13.11
C ASN A 40 -2.16 8.98 13.17
N SER A 41 -1.83 10.05 12.47
CA SER A 41 -0.49 10.65 12.48
C SER A 41 -0.54 12.16 12.72
N LYS A 42 0.62 12.81 12.68
CA LYS A 42 0.74 14.26 12.85
C LYS A 42 1.14 14.99 11.57
N SER A 43 1.32 14.27 10.47
CA SER A 43 1.72 14.85 9.19
C SER A 43 1.13 14.07 8.02
N LEU A 44 1.02 14.72 6.87
CA LEU A 44 0.53 14.08 5.64
C LEU A 44 1.48 12.99 5.15
N GLU A 45 2.77 13.19 5.28
CA GLU A 45 3.79 12.21 4.88
C GLU A 45 3.65 10.91 5.68
N LYS A 46 3.44 11.03 6.99
CA LYS A 46 3.19 9.87 7.85
C LYS A 46 1.82 9.24 7.60
N SER A 47 0.83 10.03 7.23
CA SER A 47 -0.49 9.48 6.91
C SER A 47 -0.43 8.58 5.68
N GLU A 48 0.35 8.93 4.68
CA GLU A 48 0.56 8.09 3.49
C GLU A 48 1.28 6.78 3.82
N VAL A 49 2.31 6.84 4.68
CA VAL A 49 2.96 5.62 5.20
C VAL A 49 1.96 4.72 5.93
N ASN A 50 1.11 5.31 6.77
CA ASN A 50 0.10 4.54 7.49
C ASN A 50 -0.91 3.88 6.55
N LEU A 51 -1.38 4.59 5.51
CA LEU A 51 -2.27 4.02 4.50
C LEU A 51 -1.64 2.83 3.78
N GLN A 52 -0.38 2.94 3.39
CA GLN A 52 0.35 1.86 2.74
C GLN A 52 0.51 0.64 3.67
N LYS A 53 0.92 0.87 4.92
CA LYS A 53 1.05 -0.21 5.91
C LYS A 53 -0.26 -0.93 6.16
N GLU A 54 -1.34 -0.18 6.36
CA GLU A 54 -2.67 -0.78 6.55
C GLU A 54 -3.13 -1.58 5.33
N SER A 55 -2.79 -1.14 4.12
CA SER A 55 -3.11 -1.89 2.91
C SER A 55 -2.40 -3.24 2.89
N ILE A 56 -1.11 -3.25 3.23
CA ILE A 56 -0.31 -4.48 3.30
C ILE A 56 -0.83 -5.39 4.40
N GLU A 57 -1.07 -4.87 5.59
CA GLU A 57 -1.58 -5.64 6.74
C GLU A 57 -2.95 -6.25 6.46
N THR A 58 -3.86 -5.45 5.86
CA THR A 58 -5.18 -5.94 5.47
C THR A 58 -5.07 -7.08 4.47
N LEU A 59 -4.16 -6.99 3.52
CA LEU A 59 -3.95 -8.02 2.50
C LEU A 59 -3.35 -9.30 3.12
N ILE A 60 -2.36 -9.15 3.98
CA ILE A 60 -1.75 -10.26 4.73
C ILE A 60 -2.80 -11.00 5.56
N ASP A 61 -3.65 -10.26 6.25
CA ASP A 61 -4.71 -10.83 7.07
C ASP A 61 -5.76 -11.56 6.22
N LYS A 62 -6.20 -10.95 5.11
CA LYS A 62 -7.14 -11.58 4.18
C LYS A 62 -6.63 -12.90 3.63
N GLU A 63 -5.36 -12.97 3.32
CA GLU A 63 -4.72 -14.16 2.76
C GLU A 63 -4.24 -15.15 3.81
N ASN A 64 -4.26 -14.76 5.08
CA ASN A 64 -3.73 -15.56 6.19
C ASN A 64 -2.29 -16.05 5.92
N ILE A 65 -1.47 -15.11 5.42
CA ILE A 65 -0.04 -15.33 5.15
C ILE A 65 0.82 -14.52 6.12
N THR A 66 2.12 -14.73 6.05
CA THR A 66 3.09 -13.95 6.80
C THR A 66 3.97 -13.14 5.83
N LYS A 67 4.68 -12.13 6.35
CA LYS A 67 5.58 -11.30 5.53
C LYS A 67 6.70 -12.14 4.89
N GLU A 68 7.12 -13.22 5.52
CA GLU A 68 8.15 -14.12 5.01
C GLU A 68 7.72 -14.87 3.75
N GLN A 69 6.42 -14.96 3.49
CA GLN A 69 5.88 -15.57 2.27
C GLN A 69 5.78 -14.60 1.10
N ILE A 70 6.20 -13.34 1.30
CA ILE A 70 6.22 -12.31 0.26
C ILE A 70 7.64 -12.19 -0.27
N ASP A 71 7.83 -12.48 -1.55
CA ASP A 71 9.15 -12.47 -2.17
C ASP A 71 9.62 -11.06 -2.53
N ILE A 72 8.69 -10.18 -2.89
CA ILE A 72 9.00 -8.82 -3.31
C ILE A 72 7.83 -7.87 -3.08
N LEU A 73 8.13 -6.65 -2.68
CA LEU A 73 7.22 -5.53 -2.63
C LEU A 73 7.53 -4.54 -3.75
N ILE A 74 6.55 -4.29 -4.60
CA ILE A 74 6.66 -3.25 -5.63
C ILE A 74 5.70 -2.13 -5.23
N SER A 75 6.23 -0.94 -4.98
CA SER A 75 5.42 0.17 -4.48
C SER A 75 5.91 1.51 -5.01
N GLY A 76 4.99 2.45 -5.11
CA GLY A 76 5.26 3.83 -5.47
C GLY A 76 4.35 4.79 -4.72
N ASP A 77 4.77 6.03 -4.65
CA ASP A 77 4.01 7.14 -4.09
C ASP A 77 4.38 8.45 -4.79
N LEU A 78 3.70 9.53 -4.44
CA LEU A 78 3.92 10.84 -5.05
C LEU A 78 4.85 11.74 -4.22
N GLN A 79 5.40 11.23 -3.12
CA GLN A 79 6.36 11.99 -2.32
C GLN A 79 7.73 12.02 -3.00
N ASN A 80 8.51 13.03 -2.63
CA ASN A 80 9.87 13.15 -3.14
C ASN A 80 10.68 11.89 -2.78
N GLN A 81 11.38 11.32 -3.77
CA GLN A 81 12.23 10.14 -3.60
C GLN A 81 11.45 8.89 -3.14
N ILE A 82 10.15 8.79 -3.45
CA ILE A 82 9.29 7.67 -3.00
C ILE A 82 9.44 7.39 -1.50
N THR A 83 9.41 8.47 -0.70
CA THR A 83 9.69 8.41 0.74
C THR A 83 8.72 7.51 1.49
N ALA A 84 7.41 7.62 1.22
CA ALA A 84 6.42 6.80 1.92
C ALA A 84 6.60 5.31 1.65
N SER A 85 6.82 4.93 0.39
CA SER A 85 7.06 3.54 -0.01
C SER A 85 8.35 2.98 0.60
N SER A 86 9.42 3.78 0.64
CA SER A 86 10.70 3.38 1.20
C SER A 86 10.62 3.12 2.72
N TYR A 87 9.96 4.01 3.46
CA TYR A 87 9.74 3.81 4.89
C TYR A 87 8.84 2.61 5.19
N THR A 88 7.80 2.43 4.39
CA THR A 88 6.92 1.26 4.53
C THR A 88 7.69 -0.04 4.30
N ALA A 89 8.44 -0.13 3.21
CA ALA A 89 9.24 -1.31 2.88
C ALA A 89 10.28 -1.67 3.95
N LYS A 90 10.93 -0.66 4.51
CA LYS A 90 11.90 -0.83 5.59
C LYS A 90 11.32 -1.58 6.80
N ASP A 91 10.10 -1.25 7.19
CA ASP A 91 9.48 -1.84 8.36
C ASP A 91 9.07 -3.31 8.16
N TYR A 92 8.89 -3.74 6.91
CA TYR A 92 8.55 -5.13 6.61
C TYR A 92 9.76 -6.01 6.30
N GLU A 93 10.91 -5.41 6.03
CA GLU A 93 12.15 -6.15 5.67
C GLU A 93 11.96 -7.09 4.46
N ILE A 94 11.09 -6.71 3.54
CA ILE A 94 10.83 -7.43 2.29
C ILE A 94 11.68 -6.80 1.17
N PRO A 95 12.24 -7.59 0.24
CA PRO A 95 12.89 -7.03 -0.95
C PRO A 95 11.96 -6.04 -1.67
N PHE A 96 12.47 -4.85 -2.01
CA PHE A 96 11.66 -3.73 -2.45
C PHE A 96 12.12 -3.18 -3.79
N ILE A 97 11.15 -2.96 -4.68
CA ILE A 97 11.34 -2.17 -5.90
C ILE A 97 10.45 -0.93 -5.80
N GLY A 98 11.10 0.23 -5.76
CA GLY A 98 10.42 1.52 -5.81
C GLY A 98 10.09 1.94 -7.24
N VAL A 99 8.88 2.42 -7.45
CA VAL A 99 8.38 2.88 -8.74
C VAL A 99 8.22 4.39 -8.69
N TYR A 100 9.04 5.09 -9.49
CA TYR A 100 8.89 6.53 -9.67
C TYR A 100 7.77 6.85 -10.66
N SER A 101 7.20 8.05 -10.54
CA SER A 101 6.09 8.48 -11.39
C SER A 101 4.90 7.51 -11.33
N ALA A 102 4.47 7.18 -10.13
CA ALA A 102 3.47 6.15 -9.87
C ALA A 102 2.24 6.17 -10.78
N CYS A 103 1.78 7.36 -11.18
CA CYS A 103 0.64 7.51 -12.09
C CYS A 103 0.97 7.23 -13.58
N ALA A 104 2.23 7.09 -13.93
CA ALA A 104 2.70 6.92 -15.31
C ALA A 104 3.47 5.61 -15.56
N THR A 105 3.58 4.79 -14.55
CA THR A 105 4.35 3.54 -14.63
C THR A 105 3.45 2.30 -14.79
#